data_00744196cf89006a1d250e760ae17815
#
_entry.id   00744196cf89006a1d250e760ae17815
#
_cell.length_a   1.000
_cell.length_b   1.000
_cell.length_c   1.000
_cell.angle_alpha   90.00
_cell.angle_beta   90.00
_cell.angle_gamma   90.00
#
_symmetry.space_group_name_H-M   'P 1'
#
loop_
_entity.id
_entity.type
_entity.pdbx_description
1 polymer ?
#
loop_
_entity_poly.entity_id
_entity_poly.type
_entity_poly.pdbx_seq_one_letter_code
_entity_poly.pdbx_strand_id
1 'polypeptide(L)'
;MTLVELCEPLFQYVCSLNRAGRKGAAALSFDHVRREINHILAQMEENAEREPRLLELYKQVEAPLVYFVDDIISETNLPFAKKWATRRLEEERFSTTVGSEHFFELLDETLEQRGDDAREKLKVFYTCIGL
;
A
#
# COMPACT_ATOMS: atom_id res chain seq x y z
N MET A 1 -6.73 -2.56 -18.18
CA MET A 1 -6.58 -2.07 -16.79
C MET A 1 -5.19 -1.50 -16.60
N THR A 2 -5.09 -0.31 -16.04
CA THR A 2 -3.80 0.27 -15.67
C THR A 2 -3.37 -0.19 -14.28
N LEU A 3 -2.10 0.01 -13.95
CA LEU A 3 -1.59 -0.36 -12.63
C LEU A 3 -2.28 0.44 -11.52
N VAL A 4 -2.54 1.72 -11.72
CA VAL A 4 -3.27 2.55 -10.75
C VAL A 4 -4.69 2.03 -10.55
N GLU A 5 -5.38 1.66 -11.62
CA GLU A 5 -6.72 1.07 -11.52
C GLU A 5 -6.71 -0.23 -10.73
N LEU A 6 -5.68 -1.04 -10.92
CA LEU A 6 -5.50 -2.28 -10.16
C LEU A 6 -5.39 -2.00 -8.66
N CYS A 7 -4.70 -0.93 -8.28
CA CYS A 7 -4.44 -0.58 -6.88
C CYS A 7 -5.56 0.25 -6.24
N GLU A 8 -6.55 0.69 -7.00
CA GLU A 8 -7.63 1.55 -6.54
C GLU A 8 -8.34 1.05 -5.28
N PRO A 9 -8.71 -0.23 -5.17
CA PRO A 9 -9.38 -0.72 -3.97
C PRO A 9 -8.57 -0.50 -2.69
N LEU A 10 -7.25 -0.64 -2.76
CA LEU A 10 -6.37 -0.40 -1.61
C LEU A 10 -6.37 1.07 -1.23
N PHE A 11 -6.22 1.96 -2.21
CA PHE A 11 -6.24 3.41 -1.97
C PHE A 11 -7.56 3.86 -1.34
N GLN A 12 -8.68 3.36 -1.85
CA GLN A 12 -9.99 3.69 -1.30
C GLN A 12 -10.15 3.22 0.14
N TYR A 13 -9.70 2.02 0.43
CA TYR A 13 -9.80 1.47 1.79
C TYR A 13 -8.95 2.28 2.78
N VAL A 14 -7.70 2.58 2.41
CA VAL A 14 -6.79 3.37 3.25
C VAL A 14 -7.35 4.77 3.49
N CYS A 15 -7.92 5.41 2.48
CA CYS A 15 -8.59 6.70 2.64
C CYS A 15 -9.75 6.61 3.62
N SER A 16 -10.54 5.54 3.55
CA SER A 16 -11.67 5.35 4.47
C SER A 16 -11.20 5.19 5.92
N LEU A 17 -10.08 4.48 6.13
CA LEU A 17 -9.47 4.34 7.45
C LEU A 17 -8.99 5.68 8.00
N ASN A 18 -8.35 6.47 7.17
CA ASN A 18 -7.85 7.78 7.57
C ASN A 18 -9.02 8.71 7.98
N ARG A 19 -10.12 8.69 7.22
CA ARG A 19 -11.34 9.44 7.58
C ARG A 19 -11.96 8.94 8.88
N ALA A 20 -12.01 7.62 9.05
CA ALA A 20 -12.54 7.01 10.29
C ALA A 20 -11.73 7.44 11.51
N GLY A 21 -10.40 7.48 11.38
CA GLY A 21 -9.52 7.94 12.45
C GLY A 21 -9.78 9.40 12.83
N ARG A 22 -10.01 10.27 11.84
CA ARG A 22 -10.34 11.69 12.08
C ARG A 22 -11.69 11.87 12.78
N LYS A 23 -12.63 10.97 12.55
CA LYS A 23 -13.97 11.02 13.14
C LYS A 23 -14.06 10.30 14.49
N GLY A 24 -12.96 9.73 14.97
CA GLY A 24 -12.93 9.00 16.23
C GLY A 24 -13.71 7.70 16.21
N ALA A 25 -13.80 7.03 15.07
CA ALA A 25 -14.51 5.76 14.95
C ALA A 25 -13.81 4.68 15.77
N ALA A 26 -14.48 4.15 16.78
CA ALA A 26 -13.91 3.20 17.75
C ALA A 26 -14.20 1.73 17.43
N ALA A 27 -15.00 1.45 16.38
CA ALA A 27 -15.49 0.10 16.09
C ALA A 27 -14.50 -0.79 15.32
N LEU A 28 -13.40 -0.23 14.82
CA LEU A 28 -12.43 -0.97 14.02
C LEU A 28 -11.35 -1.58 14.93
N SER A 29 -10.97 -2.83 14.62
CA SER A 29 -9.91 -3.53 15.36
C SER A 29 -8.70 -3.76 14.46
N PHE A 30 -7.55 -3.96 15.10
CA PHE A 30 -6.30 -4.33 14.42
C PHE A 30 -6.50 -5.57 13.54
N ASP A 31 -7.06 -6.63 14.11
CA ASP A 31 -7.21 -7.90 13.39
C ASP A 31 -8.14 -7.78 12.18
N HIS A 32 -9.24 -7.05 12.33
CA HIS A 32 -10.18 -6.83 11.22
C HIS A 32 -9.50 -6.08 10.07
N VAL A 33 -8.84 -4.97 10.38
CA VAL A 33 -8.19 -4.13 9.36
C VAL A 33 -7.03 -4.90 8.70
N ARG A 34 -6.23 -5.63 9.47
CA ARG A 34 -5.14 -6.44 8.93
C ARG A 34 -5.67 -7.47 7.94
N ARG A 35 -6.76 -8.16 8.27
CA ARG A 35 -7.38 -9.15 7.38
C ARG A 35 -7.93 -8.49 6.11
N GLU A 36 -8.60 -7.34 6.25
CA GLU A 36 -9.15 -6.64 5.08
C GLU A 36 -8.07 -6.20 4.11
N ILE A 37 -6.98 -5.66 4.61
CA ILE A 37 -5.86 -5.24 3.76
C ILE A 37 -5.22 -6.44 3.07
N ASN A 38 -4.98 -7.53 3.80
CA ASN A 38 -4.44 -8.75 3.20
C ASN A 38 -5.36 -9.32 2.13
N HIS A 39 -6.67 -9.26 2.35
CA HIS A 39 -7.68 -9.69 1.37
C HIS A 39 -7.63 -8.83 0.11
N ILE A 40 -7.56 -7.51 0.27
CA ILE A 40 -7.48 -6.57 -0.86
C ILE A 40 -6.19 -6.82 -1.66
N LEU A 41 -5.06 -6.98 -1.00
CA LEU A 41 -3.78 -7.27 -1.67
C LEU A 41 -3.84 -8.60 -2.44
N ALA A 42 -4.45 -9.62 -1.85
CA ALA A 42 -4.61 -10.91 -2.52
C ALA A 42 -5.49 -10.80 -3.77
N GLN A 43 -6.58 -10.03 -3.70
CA GLN A 43 -7.44 -9.80 -4.86
C GLN A 43 -6.74 -8.99 -5.95
N MET A 44 -5.94 -8.00 -5.57
CA MET A 44 -5.15 -7.22 -6.53
C MET A 44 -4.18 -8.13 -7.28
N GLU A 45 -3.46 -9.00 -6.57
CA GLU A 45 -2.55 -9.96 -7.18
C GLU A 45 -3.28 -10.91 -8.13
N GLU A 46 -4.43 -11.45 -7.71
CA GLU A 46 -5.25 -12.31 -8.54
C GLU A 46 -5.71 -11.61 -9.82
N ASN A 47 -6.14 -10.35 -9.70
CA ASN A 47 -6.52 -9.56 -10.87
C ASN A 47 -5.33 -9.27 -11.79
N ALA A 48 -4.15 -9.03 -11.22
CA ALA A 48 -2.92 -8.79 -11.99
C ALA A 48 -2.50 -10.03 -12.78
N GLU A 49 -2.73 -11.23 -12.24
CA GLU A 49 -2.37 -12.50 -12.90
C GLU A 49 -3.05 -12.70 -14.24
N ARG A 50 -4.12 -11.96 -14.53
CA ARG A 50 -4.84 -12.04 -15.81
C ARG A 50 -4.05 -11.44 -16.97
N GLU A 51 -3.09 -10.57 -16.69
CA GLU A 51 -2.23 -9.94 -17.70
C GLU A 51 -0.77 -10.03 -17.25
N PRO A 52 0.09 -10.77 -17.99
CA PRO A 52 1.49 -10.95 -17.58
C PRO A 52 2.25 -9.63 -17.33
N ARG A 53 2.02 -8.61 -18.18
CA ARG A 53 2.64 -7.30 -18.02
C ARG A 53 2.20 -6.63 -16.70
N LEU A 54 0.92 -6.69 -16.41
CA LEU A 54 0.36 -6.07 -15.22
C LEU A 54 0.89 -6.74 -13.95
N LEU A 55 1.00 -8.07 -13.96
CA LEU A 55 1.56 -8.83 -12.85
C LEU A 55 3.02 -8.43 -12.60
N GLU A 56 3.80 -8.29 -13.66
CA GLU A 56 5.21 -7.89 -13.54
C GLU A 56 5.33 -6.50 -12.91
N LEU A 57 4.49 -5.55 -13.33
CA LEU A 57 4.47 -4.21 -12.75
C LEU A 57 4.01 -4.22 -11.29
N TYR A 58 2.98 -5.01 -10.99
CA TYR A 58 2.46 -5.12 -9.63
C TYR A 58 3.54 -5.64 -8.67
N LYS A 59 4.30 -6.66 -9.08
CA LYS A 59 5.38 -7.21 -8.25
C LYS A 59 6.44 -6.16 -7.88
N GLN A 60 6.62 -5.15 -8.73
CA GLN A 60 7.60 -4.09 -8.49
C GLN A 60 7.06 -2.98 -7.57
N VAL A 61 5.74 -2.84 -7.42
CA VAL A 61 5.14 -1.82 -6.55
C VAL A 61 4.51 -2.39 -5.28
N GLU A 62 4.45 -3.70 -5.13
CA GLU A 62 3.85 -4.33 -3.95
C GLU A 62 4.52 -3.87 -2.66
N ALA A 63 5.84 -3.91 -2.59
CA ALA A 63 6.56 -3.51 -1.39
C ALA A 63 6.34 -2.02 -1.06
N PRO A 64 6.48 -1.08 -2.01
CA PRO A 64 6.14 0.32 -1.75
C PRO A 64 4.71 0.53 -1.25
N LEU A 65 3.74 -0.20 -1.81
CA LEU A 65 2.35 -0.10 -1.36
C LEU A 65 2.20 -0.55 0.10
N VAL A 66 2.87 -1.62 0.48
CA VAL A 66 2.84 -2.11 1.86
C VAL A 66 3.49 -1.10 2.82
N TYR A 67 4.64 -0.53 2.46
CA TYR A 67 5.29 0.50 3.27
C TYR A 67 4.38 1.72 3.47
N PHE A 68 3.72 2.14 2.40
CA PHE A 68 2.77 3.25 2.43
C PHE A 68 1.60 2.95 3.39
N VAL A 69 0.99 1.76 3.28
CA VAL A 69 -0.11 1.35 4.16
C VAL A 69 0.32 1.40 5.62
N ASP A 70 1.49 0.84 5.93
CA ASP A 70 2.03 0.84 7.30
C ASP A 70 2.19 2.25 7.84
N ASP A 71 2.77 3.16 7.05
CA ASP A 71 2.99 4.53 7.48
C ASP A 71 1.67 5.27 7.72
N ILE A 72 0.72 5.15 6.80
CA ILE A 72 -0.57 5.83 6.93
C ILE A 72 -1.32 5.36 8.16
N ILE A 73 -1.43 4.04 8.36
CA ILE A 73 -2.20 3.50 9.49
C ILE A 73 -1.53 3.85 10.83
N SER A 74 -0.21 3.79 10.88
CA SER A 74 0.55 4.13 12.09
C SER A 74 0.39 5.59 12.49
N GLU A 75 0.08 6.47 11.55
CA GLU A 75 -0.10 7.91 11.78
C GLU A 75 -1.56 8.31 11.99
N THR A 76 -2.51 7.38 11.90
CA THR A 76 -3.93 7.69 12.14
C THR A 76 -4.22 7.85 13.64
N ASN A 77 -5.41 8.36 13.96
CA ASN A 77 -5.92 8.41 15.32
C ASN A 77 -6.73 7.17 15.70
N LEU A 78 -6.60 6.09 14.92
CA LEU A 78 -7.31 4.84 15.23
C LEU A 78 -6.76 4.21 16.51
N PRO A 79 -7.63 3.52 17.29
CA PRO A 79 -7.21 2.94 18.57
C PRO A 79 -6.02 1.98 18.47
N PHE A 80 -5.87 1.29 17.34
CA PHE A 80 -4.83 0.29 17.12
C PHE A 80 -3.59 0.83 16.38
N ALA A 81 -3.52 2.15 16.11
CA ALA A 81 -2.41 2.72 15.33
C ALA A 81 -1.04 2.43 15.96
N LYS A 82 -0.92 2.56 17.27
CA LYS A 82 0.35 2.26 17.98
C LYS A 82 0.72 0.78 17.89
N LYS A 83 -0.27 -0.11 18.00
CA LYS A 83 -0.05 -1.55 17.83
C LYS A 83 0.43 -1.86 16.42
N TRP A 84 -0.17 -1.20 15.41
CA TRP A 84 0.24 -1.36 14.01
C TRP A 84 1.69 -0.94 13.81
N ALA A 85 2.10 0.18 14.42
CA ALA A 85 3.48 0.67 14.33
C ALA A 85 4.50 -0.34 14.87
N THR A 86 4.10 -1.18 15.83
CA THR A 86 4.96 -2.24 16.40
C THR A 86 4.84 -3.58 15.68
N ARG A 87 3.82 -3.74 14.86
CA ARG A 87 3.54 -4.97 14.11
C ARG A 87 3.19 -4.62 12.67
N ARG A 88 4.17 -4.09 11.95
CA ARG A 88 3.98 -3.59 10.60
C ARG A 88 3.67 -4.72 9.62
N LEU A 89 2.86 -4.41 8.62
CA LEU A 89 2.49 -5.37 7.58
C LEU A 89 3.73 -5.84 6.79
N GLU A 90 4.71 -4.95 6.55
CA GLU A 90 5.96 -5.31 5.88
C GLU A 90 6.72 -6.41 6.61
N GLU A 91 6.68 -6.41 7.94
CA GLU A 91 7.34 -7.44 8.74
C GLU A 91 6.68 -8.80 8.54
N GLU A 92 5.34 -8.83 8.52
CA GLU A 92 4.57 -10.06 8.27
C GLU A 92 4.82 -10.61 6.87
N ARG A 93 4.85 -9.76 5.85
CA ARG A 93 4.92 -10.18 4.45
C ARG A 93 6.34 -10.37 3.93
N PHE A 94 7.29 -9.56 4.37
CA PHE A 94 8.65 -9.53 3.81
C PHE A 94 9.74 -9.77 4.83
N SER A 95 9.40 -9.89 6.11
CA SER A 95 10.37 -10.02 7.21
C SER A 95 11.35 -8.85 7.26
N THR A 96 10.86 -7.64 6.94
CA THR A 96 11.67 -6.40 6.91
C THR A 96 11.09 -5.35 7.84
N THR A 97 11.92 -4.36 8.20
CA THR A 97 11.53 -3.20 9.00
C THR A 97 12.15 -1.93 8.41
N VAL A 98 12.19 -1.85 7.06
CA VAL A 98 12.89 -0.76 6.35
C VAL A 98 12.02 0.47 6.11
N GLY A 99 10.70 0.31 6.11
CA GLY A 99 9.75 1.42 6.10
C GLY A 99 9.90 2.42 4.97
N SER A 100 9.64 3.69 5.30
CA SER A 100 9.57 4.78 4.33
C SER A 100 10.90 5.08 3.63
N GLU A 101 12.03 4.80 4.26
CA GLU A 101 13.33 5.01 3.60
C GLU A 101 13.41 4.18 2.32
N HIS A 102 13.02 2.92 2.40
CA HIS A 102 13.05 2.02 1.24
C HIS A 102 12.01 2.41 0.19
N PHE A 103 10.86 2.95 0.61
CA PHE A 103 9.86 3.51 -0.31
C PHE A 103 10.50 4.57 -1.21
N PHE A 104 11.22 5.54 -0.63
CA PHE A 104 11.82 6.61 -1.39
C PHE A 104 13.02 6.16 -2.23
N GLU A 105 13.77 5.17 -1.77
CA GLU A 105 14.83 4.56 -2.58
C GLU A 105 14.24 3.92 -3.85
N LEU A 106 13.15 3.19 -3.72
CA LEU A 106 12.47 2.56 -4.86
C LEU A 106 11.85 3.60 -5.79
N LEU A 107 11.33 4.69 -5.24
CA LEU A 107 10.85 5.82 -6.05
C LEU A 107 11.99 6.42 -6.87
N ASP A 108 13.14 6.67 -6.25
CA ASP A 108 14.30 7.24 -6.93
C ASP A 108 14.80 6.33 -8.04
N GLU A 109 14.86 5.02 -7.80
CA GLU A 109 15.21 4.04 -8.82
C GLU A 109 14.23 4.06 -10.00
N THR A 110 12.94 4.20 -9.71
CA THR A 110 11.91 4.25 -10.74
C THR A 110 11.99 5.54 -11.57
N LEU A 111 12.36 6.65 -10.94
CA LEU A 111 12.56 7.93 -11.62
C LEU A 111 13.72 7.88 -12.64
N GLU A 112 14.68 6.99 -12.46
CA GLU A 112 15.77 6.80 -13.41
C GLU A 112 15.36 5.94 -14.61
N GLN A 113 14.25 5.22 -14.52
CA GLN A 113 13.73 4.38 -15.60
C GLN A 113 12.96 5.24 -16.60
N ARG A 114 12.80 4.72 -17.81
CA ARG A 114 12.10 5.40 -18.91
C ARG A 114 11.03 4.50 -19.50
N GLY A 115 10.04 5.13 -20.16
CA GLY A 115 9.00 4.43 -20.89
C GLY A 115 7.68 4.32 -20.12
N ASP A 116 6.73 3.63 -20.73
CA ASP A 116 5.36 3.56 -20.24
C ASP A 116 5.27 2.77 -18.91
N ASP A 117 6.07 1.72 -18.76
CA ASP A 117 6.06 0.92 -17.53
C ASP A 117 6.54 1.75 -16.34
N ALA A 118 7.59 2.53 -16.53
CA ALA A 118 8.08 3.44 -15.49
C ALA A 118 7.01 4.48 -15.12
N ARG A 119 6.33 5.04 -16.10
CA ARG A 119 5.25 6.00 -15.87
C ARG A 119 4.09 5.42 -15.07
N GLU A 120 3.69 4.18 -15.39
CA GLU A 120 2.63 3.51 -14.65
C GLU A 120 3.01 3.29 -13.19
N LYS A 121 4.25 2.86 -12.93
CA LYS A 121 4.75 2.70 -11.56
C LYS A 121 4.80 4.03 -10.83
N LEU A 122 5.28 5.09 -11.47
CA LEU A 122 5.35 6.43 -10.88
C LEU A 122 3.98 6.95 -10.48
N LYS A 123 2.94 6.68 -11.27
CA LYS A 123 1.58 7.07 -10.91
C LYS A 123 1.14 6.43 -9.59
N VAL A 124 1.54 5.19 -9.33
CA VAL A 124 1.26 4.52 -8.06
C VAL A 124 2.01 5.21 -6.92
N PHE A 125 3.30 5.47 -7.08
CA PHE A 125 4.09 6.19 -6.06
C PHE A 125 3.49 7.56 -5.74
N TYR A 126 3.17 8.34 -6.77
CA TYR A 126 2.60 9.68 -6.57
C TYR A 126 1.21 9.64 -5.96
N THR A 127 0.41 8.64 -6.27
CA THR A 127 -0.88 8.45 -5.62
C THR A 127 -0.71 8.20 -4.13
N CYS A 128 0.25 7.36 -3.75
CA CYS A 128 0.59 7.12 -2.34
C CYS A 128 0.96 8.43 -1.63
N ILE A 129 1.83 9.21 -2.24
CA ILE A 129 2.31 10.48 -1.65
C ILE A 129 1.16 11.50 -1.50
N GLY A 130 0.21 11.49 -2.44
CA GLY A 130 -0.93 12.42 -2.44
C GLY A 130 -2.05 12.05 -1.46
N LEU A 131 -2.01 10.88 -0.91
CA LEU A 131 -2.99 10.46 0.10
C LEU A 131 -2.53 10.91 1.49
#